data_70f4890025ae856de69a322f1567d132
#
_entry.id   70f4890025ae856de69a322f1567d132
#
_cell.length_a   1.000
_cell.length_b   1.000
_cell.length_c   1.000
_cell.angle_alpha   90.00
_cell.angle_beta   90.00
_cell.angle_gamma   90.00
#
_symmetry.space_group_name_H-M   'P 1'
#
loop_
_entity.id
_entity.type
_entity.pdbx_description
1 polymer ?
#
loop_
_entity_poly.entity_id
_entity_poly.type
_entity_poly.pdbx_seq_one_letter_code
_entity_poly.pdbx_strand_id
1 'polypeptide(L)'
;MFTPLGDIIFCDAGVFDTMFSTSSKNDTQKLPPAPFDKDRDGLVICEGAGTVVLEEYEHAKARGANILGELIGFTTNCDSTHITSPNPKTIQICIESSIKDAELSPSDIGYISAHGTGTARGDLAESNATANIYGNKTPISTLKSYFGHTLGACGAVEAIAAVNMMNVGWFNPNLNLHEVDPQCGDLDYIMDKPLKKEVEFIQSNDFAFGGINASMVIKGVK
;
A
#
# COMPACT_ATOMS: atom_id res chain seq x y z
N MET A 1 -16.82 3.46 6.82
CA MET A 1 -16.05 4.59 6.27
C MET A 1 -16.34 4.63 4.78
N PHE A 2 -17.00 5.67 4.29
CA PHE A 2 -17.24 5.85 2.87
C PHE A 2 -16.00 6.52 2.27
N THR A 3 -15.27 5.84 1.42
CA THR A 3 -14.31 6.50 0.54
C THR A 3 -15.10 7.13 -0.60
N PRO A 4 -14.88 8.40 -0.94
CA PRO A 4 -15.56 9.01 -2.07
C PRO A 4 -15.22 8.23 -3.34
N LEU A 5 -16.23 8.02 -4.17
CA LEU A 5 -16.08 7.54 -5.54
C LEU A 5 -15.09 8.43 -6.28
N GLY A 6 -13.97 7.86 -6.69
CA GLY A 6 -13.03 8.54 -7.57
C GLY A 6 -13.45 8.35 -9.01
N ASP A 7 -14.44 9.11 -9.47
CA ASP A 7 -14.65 9.23 -10.90
C ASP A 7 -13.48 10.00 -11.50
N ILE A 8 -12.75 9.41 -12.45
CA ILE A 8 -11.71 10.13 -13.18
C ILE A 8 -12.40 11.16 -14.07
N ILE A 9 -12.53 12.37 -13.55
CA ILE A 9 -12.87 13.51 -14.37
C ILE A 9 -11.60 13.91 -15.12
N PHE A 10 -11.73 14.32 -16.37
CA PHE A 10 -10.64 14.81 -17.22
C PHE A 10 -9.75 15.84 -16.50
N CYS A 11 -10.33 16.58 -15.56
CA CYS A 11 -9.63 17.55 -14.71
C CYS A 11 -8.65 16.88 -13.74
N ASP A 12 -8.97 15.71 -13.16
CA ASP A 12 -8.09 15.06 -12.20
C ASP A 12 -6.83 14.52 -12.88
N ALA A 13 -6.97 13.91 -14.05
CA ALA A 13 -5.83 13.48 -14.85
C ALA A 13 -4.92 14.67 -15.22
N GLY A 14 -5.50 15.81 -15.61
CA GLY A 14 -4.75 17.03 -15.90
C GLY A 14 -3.99 17.60 -14.71
N VAL A 15 -4.56 17.53 -13.50
CA VAL A 15 -3.90 17.98 -12.27
C VAL A 15 -2.66 17.14 -11.97
N PHE A 16 -2.76 15.81 -12.03
CA PHE A 16 -1.62 14.93 -11.75
C PHE A 16 -0.55 15.00 -12.86
N ASP A 17 -0.95 15.22 -14.09
CA ASP A 17 -0.03 15.43 -15.21
C ASP A 17 0.77 16.73 -15.04
N THR A 18 0.12 17.83 -14.65
CA THR A 18 0.82 19.11 -14.37
C THR A 18 1.78 19.03 -13.19
N MET A 19 1.61 18.07 -12.27
CA MET A 19 2.53 17.78 -11.18
C MET A 19 3.68 16.83 -11.59
N PHE A 20 3.75 16.41 -12.85
CA PHE A 20 4.74 15.44 -13.35
C PHE A 20 4.75 14.14 -12.53
N SER A 21 3.57 13.68 -12.09
CA SER A 21 3.43 12.50 -11.25
C SER A 21 2.89 11.29 -12.00
N THR A 22 2.32 11.49 -13.19
CA THR A 22 1.80 10.43 -14.06
C THR A 22 2.87 9.84 -14.96
N SER A 23 2.71 8.55 -15.31
CA SER A 23 3.54 7.92 -16.33
C SER A 23 3.28 8.54 -17.70
N SER A 24 4.34 8.79 -18.47
CA SER A 24 4.29 9.25 -19.84
C SER A 24 4.52 8.14 -20.88
N LYS A 25 4.70 6.89 -20.46
CA LYS A 25 4.99 5.72 -21.31
C LYS A 25 3.76 5.18 -22.04
N ASN A 26 3.08 6.00 -22.80
CA ASN A 26 1.85 5.65 -23.52
C ASN A 26 2.06 4.63 -24.65
N ASP A 27 3.27 4.54 -25.20
CA ASP A 27 3.60 3.64 -26.33
C ASP A 27 3.95 2.22 -25.89
N THR A 28 4.15 2.01 -24.57
CA THR A 28 4.53 0.72 -24.00
C THR A 28 3.37 0.16 -23.16
N GLN A 29 2.39 -0.43 -23.82
CA GLN A 29 1.10 -0.86 -23.25
C GLN A 29 1.13 -1.85 -22.07
N LYS A 30 2.30 -2.25 -21.57
CA LYS A 30 2.43 -3.30 -20.54
C LYS A 30 3.33 -2.94 -19.36
N LEU A 31 3.91 -1.76 -19.30
CA LEU A 31 4.93 -1.46 -18.30
C LEU A 31 4.56 -0.50 -17.18
N PRO A 32 3.71 0.52 -17.35
CA PRO A 32 3.26 1.34 -16.24
C PRO A 32 1.97 0.80 -15.60
N PRO A 33 1.77 1.01 -14.28
CA PRO A 33 2.80 1.45 -13.34
C PRO A 33 3.77 0.32 -12.99
N ALA A 34 5.03 0.70 -12.74
CA ALA A 34 6.10 -0.22 -12.36
C ALA A 34 6.70 0.17 -11.00
N PRO A 35 5.96 -0.03 -9.89
CA PRO A 35 6.43 0.35 -8.57
C PRO A 35 7.77 -0.28 -8.22
N PHE A 36 8.65 0.53 -7.62
CA PHE A 36 10.01 0.18 -7.19
C PHE A 36 10.99 -0.18 -8.31
N ASP A 37 10.53 -0.29 -9.57
CA ASP A 37 11.40 -0.57 -10.71
C ASP A 37 12.31 0.64 -11.01
N LYS A 38 13.55 0.36 -11.45
CA LYS A 38 14.53 1.41 -11.81
C LYS A 38 14.07 2.32 -12.94
N ASP A 39 13.25 1.78 -13.83
CA ASP A 39 12.74 2.47 -15.02
C ASP A 39 11.31 3.03 -14.80
N ARG A 40 10.81 3.07 -13.55
CA ARG A 40 9.51 3.68 -13.24
C ARG A 40 9.50 5.16 -13.61
N ASP A 41 8.37 5.66 -14.05
CA ASP A 41 8.24 7.04 -14.50
C ASP A 41 7.00 7.78 -13.98
N GLY A 42 6.20 7.13 -13.15
CA GLY A 42 5.01 7.76 -12.57
C GLY A 42 3.86 6.79 -12.33
N LEU A 43 2.81 7.32 -11.73
CA LEU A 43 1.57 6.59 -11.46
C LEU A 43 0.68 6.52 -12.70
N VAL A 44 -0.23 5.56 -12.69
CA VAL A 44 -1.36 5.49 -13.62
C VAL A 44 -2.63 5.63 -12.82
N ILE A 45 -3.41 6.67 -13.10
CA ILE A 45 -4.69 6.92 -12.42
C ILE A 45 -5.71 5.90 -12.90
N CYS A 46 -6.51 5.39 -11.99
CA CYS A 46 -7.66 4.55 -12.32
C CYS A 46 -8.84 4.81 -11.39
N GLU A 47 -9.98 4.25 -11.75
CA GLU A 47 -11.21 4.33 -10.98
C GLU A 47 -11.36 3.11 -10.07
N GLY A 48 -12.00 3.32 -8.92
CA GLY A 48 -12.31 2.24 -8.00
C GLY A 48 -13.14 2.71 -6.82
N ALA A 49 -13.82 1.75 -6.20
CA ALA A 49 -14.54 1.96 -4.95
C ALA A 49 -14.38 0.73 -4.06
N GLY A 50 -14.27 0.95 -2.76
CA GLY A 50 -14.22 -0.10 -1.76
C GLY A 50 -15.09 0.26 -0.56
N THR A 51 -15.84 -0.71 -0.06
CA THR A 51 -16.65 -0.56 1.15
C THR A 51 -16.32 -1.69 2.11
N VAL A 52 -15.96 -1.33 3.35
CA VAL A 52 -15.75 -2.27 4.45
C VAL A 52 -16.78 -1.99 5.55
N VAL A 53 -17.30 -3.05 6.15
CA VAL A 53 -18.15 -2.96 7.33
C VAL A 53 -17.26 -3.18 8.54
N LEU A 54 -17.11 -2.14 9.36
CA LEU A 54 -16.39 -2.21 10.63
C LEU A 54 -17.40 -2.40 11.75
N GLU A 55 -17.13 -3.36 12.61
CA GLU A 55 -18.00 -3.72 13.72
C GLU A 55 -17.13 -4.08 14.93
N GLU A 56 -17.61 -3.82 16.13
CA GLU A 56 -16.91 -4.24 17.35
C GLU A 56 -16.82 -5.77 17.39
N TYR A 57 -15.64 -6.29 17.74
CA TYR A 57 -15.30 -7.70 17.57
C TYR A 57 -16.25 -8.66 18.32
N GLU A 58 -16.52 -8.41 19.62
CA GLU A 58 -17.39 -9.28 20.40
C GLU A 58 -18.86 -9.19 19.97
N HIS A 59 -19.29 -8.03 19.48
CA HIS A 59 -20.62 -7.88 18.88
C HIS A 59 -20.75 -8.70 17.59
N ALA A 60 -19.78 -8.58 16.67
CA ALA A 60 -19.74 -9.34 15.42
C ALA A 60 -19.76 -10.86 15.71
N LYS A 61 -18.95 -11.31 16.66
CA LYS A 61 -18.85 -12.70 17.09
C LYS A 61 -20.14 -13.22 17.73
N ALA A 62 -20.76 -12.42 18.60
CA ALA A 62 -22.01 -12.78 19.28
C ALA A 62 -23.17 -13.03 18.32
N ARG A 63 -23.24 -12.31 17.20
CA ARG A 63 -24.26 -12.52 16.15
C ARG A 63 -23.88 -13.57 15.10
N GLY A 64 -22.71 -14.19 15.23
CA GLY A 64 -22.21 -15.21 14.28
C GLY A 64 -21.78 -14.63 12.93
N ALA A 65 -21.22 -13.42 12.93
CA ALA A 65 -20.69 -12.80 11.70
C ALA A 65 -19.54 -13.62 11.14
N ASN A 66 -19.41 -13.64 9.82
CA ASN A 66 -18.19 -14.09 9.13
C ASN A 66 -17.16 -12.98 9.18
N ILE A 67 -16.29 -12.99 10.19
CA ILE A 67 -15.24 -12.00 10.38
C ILE A 67 -14.09 -12.32 9.44
N LEU A 68 -13.72 -11.39 8.58
CA LEU A 68 -12.66 -11.57 7.57
C LEU A 68 -11.26 -11.21 8.08
N GLY A 69 -11.19 -10.34 9.07
CA GLY A 69 -9.97 -9.87 9.71
C GLY A 69 -10.30 -8.92 10.86
N GLU A 70 -9.33 -8.65 11.71
CA GLU A 70 -9.46 -7.74 12.85
C GLU A 70 -8.46 -6.59 12.67
N LEU A 71 -8.95 -5.33 12.64
CA LEU A 71 -8.10 -4.15 12.64
C LEU A 71 -7.60 -3.93 14.07
N ILE A 72 -6.31 -4.21 14.30
CA ILE A 72 -5.71 -4.19 15.64
C ILE A 72 -4.77 -3.02 15.89
N GLY A 73 -4.36 -2.31 14.84
CA GLY A 73 -3.51 -1.13 14.95
C GLY A 73 -3.73 -0.16 13.81
N PHE A 74 -3.70 1.13 14.12
CA PHE A 74 -3.89 2.19 13.13
C PHE A 74 -3.17 3.46 13.53
N THR A 75 -2.58 4.13 12.54
CA THR A 75 -1.97 5.45 12.73
C THR A 75 -2.14 6.31 11.48
N THR A 76 -2.32 7.60 11.70
CA THR A 76 -2.23 8.63 10.66
C THR A 76 -1.39 9.79 11.16
N ASN A 77 -0.58 10.37 10.27
CA ASN A 77 0.16 11.60 10.52
C ASN A 77 0.28 12.43 9.23
N CYS A 78 0.91 13.59 9.34
CA CYS A 78 1.16 14.45 8.19
C CYS A 78 2.55 15.07 8.30
N ASP A 79 3.33 15.08 7.20
CA ASP A 79 4.64 15.71 7.17
C ASP A 79 4.62 17.20 6.79
N SER A 80 3.58 17.64 6.12
CA SER A 80 3.36 19.05 5.73
C SER A 80 4.54 19.73 5.02
N THR A 81 5.40 18.94 4.35
CA THR A 81 6.64 19.47 3.75
C THR A 81 6.46 19.86 2.29
N HIS A 82 5.98 18.94 1.45
CA HIS A 82 5.81 19.16 0.03
C HIS A 82 4.72 18.26 -0.55
N ILE A 83 3.96 18.79 -1.52
CA ILE A 83 2.80 18.06 -2.05
C ILE A 83 3.16 16.72 -2.71
N THR A 84 4.29 16.63 -3.43
CA THR A 84 4.72 15.44 -4.19
C THR A 84 6.05 14.84 -3.72
N SER A 85 6.59 15.29 -2.60
CA SER A 85 7.86 14.80 -2.06
C SER A 85 7.69 14.39 -0.60
N PRO A 86 7.25 13.16 -0.34
CA PRO A 86 6.98 12.69 1.01
C PRO A 86 8.27 12.59 1.84
N ASN A 87 8.15 12.78 3.15
CA ASN A 87 9.25 12.69 4.08
C ASN A 87 9.38 11.25 4.62
N PRO A 88 10.49 10.53 4.32
CA PRO A 88 10.64 9.14 4.74
C PRO A 88 10.63 8.96 6.27
N LYS A 89 11.08 9.95 7.05
CA LYS A 89 11.03 9.88 8.51
C LYS A 89 9.60 9.90 9.05
N THR A 90 8.72 10.72 8.46
CA THR A 90 7.32 10.80 8.89
C THR A 90 6.56 9.55 8.47
N ILE A 91 6.88 8.98 7.30
CA ILE A 91 6.39 7.65 6.87
C ILE A 91 6.83 6.59 7.87
N GLN A 92 8.13 6.53 8.22
CA GLN A 92 8.66 5.57 9.18
C GLN A 92 7.93 5.66 10.54
N ILE A 93 7.75 6.86 11.08
CA ILE A 93 7.00 7.08 12.32
C ILE A 93 5.56 6.57 12.21
N CYS A 94 4.90 6.78 11.07
CA CYS A 94 3.53 6.28 10.84
C CYS A 94 3.47 4.74 10.90
N ILE A 95 4.38 4.07 10.18
CA ILE A 95 4.49 2.61 10.16
C ILE A 95 4.78 2.07 11.56
N GLU A 96 5.82 2.57 12.25
CA GLU A 96 6.20 2.13 13.59
C GLU A 96 5.07 2.34 14.61
N SER A 97 4.34 3.45 14.49
CA SER A 97 3.25 3.78 15.42
C SER A 97 2.06 2.84 15.25
N SER A 98 1.72 2.40 14.04
CA SER A 98 0.65 1.42 13.83
C SER A 98 1.00 0.03 14.38
N ILE A 99 2.26 -0.39 14.27
CA ILE A 99 2.76 -1.62 14.87
C ILE A 99 2.70 -1.55 16.39
N LYS A 100 3.10 -0.41 16.95
CA LYS A 100 3.04 -0.18 18.40
C LYS A 100 1.60 -0.13 18.91
N ASP A 101 0.68 0.47 18.17
CA ASP A 101 -0.75 0.51 18.51
C ASP A 101 -1.35 -0.90 18.53
N ALA A 102 -0.86 -1.78 17.63
CA ALA A 102 -1.20 -3.20 17.62
C ALA A 102 -0.52 -4.03 18.74
N GLU A 103 0.33 -3.43 19.57
CA GLU A 103 1.16 -4.10 20.59
C GLU A 103 2.07 -5.20 20.01
N LEU A 104 2.54 -5.01 18.77
CA LEU A 104 3.40 -5.95 18.04
C LEU A 104 4.82 -5.40 17.86
N SER A 105 5.70 -6.28 17.39
CA SER A 105 7.03 -5.95 16.86
C SER A 105 7.07 -6.08 15.34
N PRO A 106 8.02 -5.42 14.63
CA PRO A 106 8.14 -5.57 13.18
C PRO A 106 8.28 -7.02 12.70
N SER A 107 8.88 -7.90 13.52
CA SER A 107 9.06 -9.31 13.19
C SER A 107 7.76 -10.13 13.18
N ASP A 108 6.69 -9.61 13.77
CA ASP A 108 5.38 -10.28 13.80
C ASP A 108 4.61 -10.06 12.49
N ILE A 109 4.94 -9.01 11.74
CA ILE A 109 4.29 -8.70 10.46
C ILE A 109 4.77 -9.69 9.38
N GLY A 110 3.85 -10.45 8.86
CA GLY A 110 4.13 -11.49 7.88
C GLY A 110 4.11 -11.03 6.41
N TYR A 111 3.46 -9.90 6.12
CA TYR A 111 3.34 -9.32 4.77
C TYR A 111 3.04 -7.82 4.85
N ILE A 112 3.55 -7.07 3.88
CA ILE A 112 3.31 -5.63 3.73
C ILE A 112 2.62 -5.36 2.39
N SER A 113 1.43 -4.77 2.46
CA SER A 113 0.77 -4.14 1.31
C SER A 113 1.27 -2.71 1.20
N ALA A 114 2.16 -2.47 0.26
CA ALA A 114 2.77 -1.17 0.05
C ALA A 114 1.85 -0.21 -0.70
N HIS A 115 2.01 1.08 -0.45
CA HIS A 115 1.41 2.11 -1.29
C HIS A 115 1.94 2.04 -2.73
N GLY A 116 3.25 2.05 -2.93
CA GLY A 116 3.94 1.72 -4.17
C GLY A 116 3.30 2.27 -5.44
N THR A 117 3.47 3.56 -5.72
CA THR A 117 2.74 4.26 -6.79
C THR A 117 3.43 4.22 -8.15
N GLY A 118 4.70 3.80 -8.22
CA GLY A 118 5.55 3.92 -9.40
C GLY A 118 6.14 5.32 -9.58
N THR A 119 5.96 6.23 -8.62
CA THR A 119 6.58 7.56 -8.67
C THR A 119 8.00 7.51 -8.14
N ALA A 120 8.92 8.27 -8.77
CA ALA A 120 10.33 8.25 -8.39
C ALA A 120 10.56 8.60 -6.92
N ARG A 121 9.88 9.63 -6.40
CA ARG A 121 10.06 10.12 -5.03
C ARG A 121 9.25 9.33 -4.01
N GLY A 122 8.03 8.95 -4.36
CA GLY A 122 7.13 8.21 -3.47
C GLY A 122 7.71 6.85 -3.11
N ASP A 123 8.04 6.05 -4.11
CA ASP A 123 8.59 4.71 -3.92
C ASP A 123 9.93 4.73 -3.17
N LEU A 124 10.78 5.74 -3.47
CA LEU A 124 12.05 5.92 -2.78
C LEU A 124 11.85 6.22 -1.29
N ALA A 125 10.94 7.12 -0.96
CA ALA A 125 10.66 7.50 0.43
C ALA A 125 10.04 6.33 1.22
N GLU A 126 9.05 5.66 0.63
CA GLU A 126 8.37 4.51 1.24
C GLU A 126 9.32 3.33 1.45
N SER A 127 10.04 2.92 0.40
CA SER A 127 10.92 1.75 0.47
C SER A 127 12.03 1.92 1.49
N ASN A 128 12.66 3.11 1.56
CA ASN A 128 13.70 3.37 2.54
C ASN A 128 13.15 3.44 3.98
N ALA A 129 11.99 4.04 4.20
CA ALA A 129 11.33 4.04 5.50
C ALA A 129 10.98 2.61 5.95
N THR A 130 10.45 1.80 5.04
CA THR A 130 10.09 0.40 5.30
C THR A 130 11.33 -0.46 5.57
N ALA A 131 12.41 -0.29 4.80
CA ALA A 131 13.66 -1.03 5.00
C ALA A 131 14.33 -0.72 6.34
N ASN A 132 14.23 0.50 6.84
CA ASN A 132 14.74 0.87 8.17
C ASN A 132 14.04 0.10 9.30
N ILE A 133 12.79 -0.33 9.09
CA ILE A 133 11.98 -1.04 10.10
C ILE A 133 12.13 -2.54 9.98
N TYR A 134 12.01 -3.07 8.76
CA TYR A 134 11.87 -4.51 8.50
C TYR A 134 13.14 -5.16 7.93
N GLY A 135 14.05 -4.38 7.32
CA GLY A 135 15.07 -4.93 6.45
C GLY A 135 14.43 -5.73 5.32
N ASN A 136 15.11 -6.74 4.82
CA ASN A 136 14.67 -7.63 3.74
C ASN A 136 14.04 -8.94 4.24
N LYS A 137 13.29 -8.92 5.37
CA LYS A 137 12.76 -10.13 6.00
C LYS A 137 11.25 -10.31 5.80
N THR A 138 10.54 -9.23 5.55
CA THR A 138 9.08 -9.25 5.41
C THR A 138 8.71 -9.04 3.94
N PRO A 139 8.00 -9.99 3.31
CA PRO A 139 7.56 -9.86 1.93
C PRO A 139 6.69 -8.63 1.72
N ILE A 140 6.95 -7.93 0.60
CA ILE A 140 6.26 -6.70 0.25
C ILE A 140 5.82 -6.71 -1.21
N SER A 141 4.60 -6.27 -1.46
CA SER A 141 4.12 -5.95 -2.81
C SER A 141 3.05 -4.87 -2.79
N THR A 142 2.75 -4.34 -3.97
CA THR A 142 1.66 -3.39 -4.19
C THR A 142 0.68 -3.90 -5.22
N LEU A 143 -0.57 -3.49 -5.08
CA LEU A 143 -1.64 -3.81 -6.04
C LEU A 143 -1.74 -2.78 -7.17
N LYS A 144 -1.08 -1.63 -7.04
CA LYS A 144 -1.19 -0.56 -8.05
C LYS A 144 -0.64 -0.94 -9.41
N SER A 145 0.28 -1.92 -9.48
CA SER A 145 0.73 -2.48 -10.75
C SER A 145 -0.34 -3.28 -11.50
N TYR A 146 -1.43 -3.68 -10.83
CA TYR A 146 -2.53 -4.44 -11.44
C TYR A 146 -3.69 -3.57 -11.92
N PHE A 147 -4.07 -2.58 -11.12
CA PHE A 147 -5.25 -1.76 -11.41
C PHE A 147 -5.01 -0.25 -11.33
N GLY A 148 -3.76 0.19 -11.22
CA GLY A 148 -3.42 1.61 -11.13
C GLY A 148 -3.72 2.21 -9.75
N HIS A 149 -3.70 3.54 -9.68
CA HIS A 149 -3.93 4.31 -8.46
C HIS A 149 -5.38 4.81 -8.41
N THR A 150 -6.18 4.20 -7.55
CA THR A 150 -7.61 4.54 -7.37
C THR A 150 -7.84 5.74 -6.47
N LEU A 151 -6.82 6.57 -6.24
CA LEU A 151 -6.88 7.81 -5.45
C LEU A 151 -7.48 7.58 -4.06
N GLY A 152 -8.57 8.27 -3.73
CA GLY A 152 -9.22 8.15 -2.42
C GLY A 152 -9.81 6.77 -2.09
N ALA A 153 -9.94 5.88 -3.08
CA ALA A 153 -10.43 4.52 -2.87
C ALA A 153 -9.31 3.51 -2.58
N CYS A 154 -8.01 3.85 -2.80
CA CYS A 154 -6.93 2.87 -2.77
C CYS A 154 -6.81 2.15 -1.42
N GLY A 155 -6.86 2.86 -0.30
CA GLY A 155 -6.74 2.23 1.02
C GLY A 155 -7.82 1.19 1.29
N ALA A 156 -9.08 1.44 0.87
CA ALA A 156 -10.15 0.47 1.04
C ALA A 156 -9.99 -0.74 0.10
N VAL A 157 -9.67 -0.51 -1.17
CA VAL A 157 -9.48 -1.58 -2.17
C VAL A 157 -8.28 -2.45 -1.80
N GLU A 158 -7.17 -1.84 -1.41
CA GLU A 158 -5.94 -2.54 -1.02
C GLU A 158 -6.12 -3.33 0.29
N ALA A 159 -6.81 -2.76 1.29
CA ALA A 159 -7.13 -3.49 2.51
C ALA A 159 -8.01 -4.71 2.25
N ILE A 160 -9.06 -4.58 1.43
CA ILE A 160 -9.93 -5.70 1.03
C ILE A 160 -9.11 -6.79 0.34
N ALA A 161 -8.26 -6.42 -0.60
CA ALA A 161 -7.42 -7.37 -1.32
C ALA A 161 -6.39 -8.03 -0.40
N ALA A 162 -5.72 -7.26 0.47
CA ALA A 162 -4.73 -7.79 1.42
C ALA A 162 -5.35 -8.80 2.40
N VAL A 163 -6.54 -8.51 2.92
CA VAL A 163 -7.29 -9.46 3.77
C VAL A 163 -7.65 -10.72 3.00
N ASN A 164 -8.09 -10.60 1.74
CA ASN A 164 -8.39 -11.78 0.92
C ASN A 164 -7.12 -12.60 0.64
N MET A 165 -6.00 -11.97 0.30
CA MET A 165 -4.71 -12.65 0.10
C MET A 165 -4.25 -13.39 1.36
N MET A 166 -4.38 -12.75 2.52
CA MET A 166 -4.08 -13.36 3.82
C MET A 166 -4.95 -14.61 4.06
N ASN A 167 -6.25 -14.52 3.81
CA ASN A 167 -7.20 -15.62 4.05
C ASN A 167 -6.98 -16.82 3.11
N VAL A 168 -6.53 -16.59 1.87
CA VAL A 168 -6.20 -17.67 0.93
C VAL A 168 -4.73 -18.11 1.02
N GLY A 169 -3.88 -17.38 1.72
CA GLY A 169 -2.46 -17.68 1.88
C GLY A 169 -1.63 -17.51 0.60
N TRP A 170 -2.04 -16.60 -0.30
CA TRP A 170 -1.33 -16.28 -1.53
C TRP A 170 -1.22 -14.78 -1.71
N PHE A 171 0.00 -14.29 -1.93
CA PHE A 171 0.30 -12.88 -2.11
C PHE A 171 0.79 -12.62 -3.53
N ASN A 172 0.25 -11.58 -4.16
CA ASN A 172 0.60 -11.20 -5.51
C ASN A 172 2.04 -10.67 -5.60
N PRO A 173 2.76 -10.90 -6.72
CA PRO A 173 4.01 -10.21 -6.98
C PRO A 173 3.78 -8.74 -7.35
N ASN A 174 4.84 -7.94 -7.29
CA ASN A 174 4.86 -6.62 -7.92
C ASN A 174 4.90 -6.81 -9.44
N LEU A 175 3.75 -6.64 -10.08
CA LEU A 175 3.68 -6.72 -11.55
C LEU A 175 4.53 -5.59 -12.15
N ASN A 176 5.24 -5.86 -13.23
CA ASN A 176 6.15 -4.91 -13.91
C ASN A 176 7.41 -4.51 -13.13
N LEU A 177 7.70 -5.13 -11.99
CA LEU A 177 8.98 -4.98 -11.31
C LEU A 177 9.96 -6.01 -11.89
N HIS A 178 10.90 -5.56 -12.72
CA HIS A 178 11.91 -6.39 -13.36
C HIS A 178 13.28 -6.22 -12.73
N GLU A 179 13.62 -5.00 -12.34
CA GLU A 179 14.87 -4.67 -11.67
C GLU A 179 14.61 -3.57 -10.63
N VAL A 180 14.83 -3.88 -9.36
CA VAL A 180 14.64 -2.93 -8.27
C VAL A 180 15.60 -1.75 -8.45
N ASP A 181 15.09 -0.52 -8.31
CA ASP A 181 15.92 0.68 -8.28
C ASP A 181 16.94 0.58 -7.13
N PRO A 182 18.25 0.67 -7.41
CA PRO A 182 19.29 0.56 -6.38
C PRO A 182 19.23 1.67 -5.30
N GLN A 183 18.45 2.72 -5.51
CA GLN A 183 18.20 3.75 -4.51
C GLN A 183 17.02 3.39 -3.57
N CYS A 184 16.16 2.47 -3.98
CA CYS A 184 15.11 1.93 -3.11
C CYS A 184 15.69 1.09 -1.97
N GLY A 185 14.97 1.00 -0.86
CA GLY A 185 15.36 0.20 0.29
C GLY A 185 15.53 -1.28 -0.06
N ASP A 186 16.47 -1.96 0.62
CA ASP A 186 16.66 -3.41 0.49
C ASP A 186 15.52 -4.14 1.22
N LEU A 187 14.54 -4.62 0.44
CA LEU A 187 13.32 -5.28 0.91
C LEU A 187 13.11 -6.62 0.21
N ASP A 188 12.33 -7.49 0.82
CA ASP A 188 11.89 -8.77 0.22
C ASP A 188 10.72 -8.52 -0.76
N TYR A 189 11.03 -7.89 -1.89
CA TYR A 189 10.03 -7.63 -2.95
C TYR A 189 9.55 -8.94 -3.56
N ILE A 190 8.25 -9.22 -3.48
CA ILE A 190 7.68 -10.36 -4.20
C ILE A 190 7.75 -10.05 -5.69
N MET A 191 8.54 -10.84 -6.45
CA MET A 191 8.76 -10.68 -7.88
C MET A 191 8.35 -11.95 -8.63
N ASP A 192 8.09 -11.82 -9.92
CA ASP A 192 7.84 -12.90 -10.90
C ASP A 192 6.66 -13.82 -10.59
N LYS A 193 6.54 -14.35 -9.38
CA LYS A 193 5.54 -15.37 -9.01
C LYS A 193 4.84 -15.02 -7.70
N PRO A 194 3.56 -15.39 -7.58
CA PRO A 194 2.86 -15.27 -6.31
C PRO A 194 3.57 -16.05 -5.19
N LEU A 195 3.63 -15.45 -4.01
CA LEU A 195 4.18 -16.07 -2.81
C LEU A 195 3.08 -16.82 -2.07
N LYS A 196 3.29 -18.12 -1.81
CA LYS A 196 2.45 -18.90 -0.89
C LYS A 196 3.03 -18.79 0.51
N LYS A 197 2.27 -18.20 1.43
CA LYS A 197 2.67 -18.01 2.82
C LYS A 197 1.45 -17.91 3.72
N GLU A 198 1.46 -18.58 4.85
CA GLU A 198 0.49 -18.32 5.93
C GLU A 198 1.05 -17.19 6.79
N VAL A 199 0.23 -16.16 7.01
CA VAL A 199 0.58 -15.03 7.87
C VAL A 199 -0.57 -14.76 8.85
N GLU A 200 -0.22 -14.33 10.05
CA GLU A 200 -1.20 -13.93 11.07
C GLU A 200 -1.47 -12.43 11.01
N PHE A 201 -0.44 -11.63 10.76
CA PHE A 201 -0.54 -10.17 10.74
C PHE A 201 -0.04 -9.62 9.41
N ILE A 202 -0.79 -8.70 8.85
CA ILE A 202 -0.42 -7.91 7.67
C ILE A 202 -0.42 -6.43 7.99
N GLN A 203 0.42 -5.67 7.32
CA GLN A 203 0.40 -4.21 7.36
C GLN A 203 -0.01 -3.67 6.01
N SER A 204 -0.91 -2.67 5.98
CA SER A 204 -1.31 -1.95 4.78
C SER A 204 -1.03 -0.47 4.95
N ASN A 205 -0.36 0.13 3.95
CA ASN A 205 0.15 1.48 4.00
C ASN A 205 -0.40 2.33 2.86
N ASP A 206 -0.74 3.58 3.17
CA ASP A 206 -1.15 4.59 2.20
C ASP A 206 -0.47 5.93 2.51
N PHE A 207 0.20 6.51 1.49
CA PHE A 207 0.96 7.76 1.61
C PHE A 207 0.53 8.76 0.54
N ALA A 208 -0.39 9.64 0.91
CA ALA A 208 -1.04 10.55 -0.03
C ALA A 208 -0.22 11.82 -0.30
N PHE A 209 -0.53 12.47 -1.41
CA PHE A 209 -0.05 13.82 -1.70
C PHE A 209 -0.36 14.77 -0.55
N GLY A 210 0.54 15.74 -0.32
CA GLY A 210 0.48 16.64 0.82
C GLY A 210 1.08 16.07 2.10
N GLY A 211 1.64 14.84 2.03
CA GLY A 211 2.33 14.19 3.14
C GLY A 211 1.40 13.56 4.17
N ILE A 212 0.16 13.29 3.82
CA ILE A 212 -0.78 12.57 4.67
C ILE A 212 -0.46 11.09 4.59
N ASN A 213 -0.08 10.50 5.72
CA ASN A 213 0.30 9.09 5.82
C ASN A 213 -0.73 8.34 6.67
N ALA A 214 -1.04 7.12 6.27
CA ALA A 214 -1.86 6.19 7.03
C ALA A 214 -1.24 4.80 6.99
N SER A 215 -1.27 4.10 8.11
CA SER A 215 -0.80 2.73 8.22
C SER A 215 -1.74 1.95 9.15
N MET A 216 -2.08 0.74 8.77
CA MET A 216 -2.94 -0.14 9.55
C MET A 216 -2.34 -1.54 9.67
N VAL A 217 -2.60 -2.18 10.81
CA VAL A 217 -2.26 -3.58 11.06
C VAL A 217 -3.54 -4.39 11.18
N ILE A 218 -3.63 -5.45 10.39
CA ILE A 218 -4.79 -6.34 10.36
C ILE A 218 -4.35 -7.75 10.77
N LYS A 219 -5.09 -8.34 11.69
CA LYS A 219 -4.93 -9.72 12.14
C LYS A 219 -5.91 -10.63 11.41
N GLY A 220 -5.42 -11.80 10.98
CA GLY A 220 -6.25 -12.87 10.44
C GLY A 220 -7.12 -13.50 11.52
N VAL A 221 -8.35 -13.81 11.19
CA VAL A 221 -9.28 -14.55 12.08
C VAL A 221 -9.36 -15.97 11.54
N LYS A 222 -8.75 -16.92 12.27
CA LYS A 222 -8.83 -18.37 11.98
C LYS A 222 -9.94 -19.01 12.77
#